data_2be77ed26ef004795be2841712144db1
#
_entry.id   2be77ed26ef004795be2841712144db1
#
_cell.length_a   1.000
_cell.length_b   1.000
_cell.length_c   1.000
_cell.angle_alpha   90.00
_cell.angle_beta   90.00
_cell.angle_gamma   90.00
#
_symmetry.space_group_name_H-M   'P 1'
#
loop_
_entity.id
_entity.type
_entity.pdbx_description
1 polymer ?
#
loop_
_entity_poly.entity_id
_entity_poly.type
_entity_poly.pdbx_seq_one_letter_code
_entity_poly.pdbx_strand_id
1 'polypeptide(L)'
;MLLEISNLEVEVEGKKILKGVDLTINEGETHVLLGPNGAGKSTLFMTILGFPNYKVTNGNIIYKGQDITELETHERIKLGLGVTFQNPPAIRGVKLKDILKIVDKKHEYKSDEELDKEVVGLGEKLKLNENFLERDVNLGFSGGEVKRSELLQLLAQQPDFIMFDEPDSGVDIENVELISKEIGTLLGQAEENTNKGGLLITHLGYILRFVDATHAHVLIDGKIARTGNPEEIMEDIRKSGFGEG
;
A
#
# COMPACT_ATOMS: atom_id res chain seq x y z
N MET A 1 -3.06 17.80 5.34
CA MET A 1 -2.31 17.21 4.20
C MET A 1 -1.43 16.11 4.74
N LEU A 2 -1.58 14.89 4.22
CA LEU A 2 -0.86 13.71 4.69
C LEU A 2 0.38 13.43 3.84
N LEU A 3 0.23 13.41 2.50
CA LEU A 3 1.31 13.23 1.54
C LEU A 3 1.23 14.29 0.44
N GLU A 4 2.35 14.92 0.13
CA GLU A 4 2.49 15.86 -0.99
C GLU A 4 3.73 15.51 -1.81
N ILE A 5 3.55 15.39 -3.10
CA ILE A 5 4.60 15.13 -4.08
C ILE A 5 4.56 16.28 -5.08
N SER A 6 5.70 16.96 -5.27
CA SER A 6 5.78 18.11 -6.15
C SER A 6 6.88 17.92 -7.20
N ASN A 7 6.47 17.97 -8.48
CA ASN A 7 7.35 17.91 -9.66
C ASN A 7 8.39 16.77 -9.58
N LEU A 8 7.94 15.57 -9.15
CA LEU A 8 8.81 14.43 -8.88
C LEU A 8 9.33 13.80 -10.17
N GLU A 9 10.64 13.83 -10.36
CA GLU A 9 11.34 13.12 -11.43
C GLU A 9 12.22 12.02 -10.84
N VAL A 10 12.14 10.84 -11.43
CA VAL A 10 12.84 9.65 -10.92
C VAL A 10 13.54 8.90 -12.04
N GLU A 11 14.77 8.53 -11.78
CA GLU A 11 15.56 7.64 -12.63
C GLU A 11 15.74 6.27 -12.00
N VAL A 12 15.62 5.24 -12.84
CA VAL A 12 15.91 3.83 -12.52
C VAL A 12 16.88 3.30 -13.57
N GLU A 13 18.03 2.81 -13.14
CA GLU A 13 19.09 2.30 -14.05
C GLU A 13 19.47 3.31 -15.18
N GLY A 14 19.53 4.60 -14.83
CA GLY A 14 19.87 5.66 -15.76
C GLY A 14 18.78 6.07 -16.76
N LYS A 15 17.57 5.51 -16.61
CA LYS A 15 16.40 5.91 -17.41
C LYS A 15 15.43 6.73 -16.57
N LYS A 16 15.03 7.88 -17.07
CA LYS A 16 13.98 8.70 -16.46
C LYS A 16 12.62 8.02 -16.63
N ILE A 17 12.04 7.57 -15.54
CA ILE A 17 10.74 6.88 -15.50
C ILE A 17 9.62 7.84 -15.09
N LEU A 18 9.79 8.59 -14.00
CA LEU A 18 8.85 9.64 -13.64
C LEU A 18 9.35 10.98 -14.16
N LYS A 19 8.44 11.79 -14.69
CA LYS A 19 8.75 12.98 -15.51
C LYS A 19 8.01 14.22 -15.02
N GLY A 20 8.03 14.47 -13.71
CA GLY A 20 7.29 15.56 -13.06
C GLY A 20 5.90 15.12 -12.61
N VAL A 21 5.87 14.30 -11.55
CA VAL A 21 4.61 13.85 -10.93
C VAL A 21 4.26 14.82 -9.81
N ASP A 22 3.02 15.33 -9.84
CA ASP A 22 2.39 16.09 -8.77
C ASP A 22 1.24 15.26 -8.20
N LEU A 23 1.22 15.05 -6.87
CA LEU A 23 0.18 14.29 -6.19
C LEU A 23 0.03 14.79 -4.76
N THR A 24 -1.20 15.08 -4.36
CA THR A 24 -1.52 15.47 -2.97
C THR A 24 -2.61 14.54 -2.43
N ILE A 25 -2.39 13.98 -1.24
CA ILE A 25 -3.35 13.14 -0.52
C ILE A 25 -3.53 13.73 0.87
N ASN A 26 -4.78 14.03 1.25
CA ASN A 26 -5.11 14.54 2.57
C ASN A 26 -5.42 13.39 3.54
N GLU A 27 -5.49 13.71 4.82
CA GLU A 27 -6.02 12.80 5.83
C GLU A 27 -7.47 12.43 5.50
N GLY A 28 -7.82 11.16 5.67
CA GLY A 28 -9.13 10.62 5.32
C GLY A 28 -9.34 10.30 3.84
N GLU A 29 -8.36 10.61 2.97
CA GLU A 29 -8.48 10.33 1.54
C GLU A 29 -7.83 8.99 1.16
N THR A 30 -8.51 8.27 0.29
CA THR A 30 -7.98 7.09 -0.41
C THR A 30 -7.97 7.37 -1.90
N HIS A 31 -6.79 7.35 -2.49
CA HIS A 31 -6.59 7.58 -3.91
C HIS A 31 -6.28 6.29 -4.66
N VAL A 32 -6.68 6.23 -5.91
CA VAL A 32 -6.38 5.11 -6.82
C VAL A 32 -5.44 5.56 -7.91
N LEU A 33 -4.38 4.80 -8.15
CA LEU A 33 -3.43 5.01 -9.22
C LEU A 33 -3.64 3.97 -10.31
N LEU A 34 -4.08 4.42 -11.46
CA LEU A 34 -4.37 3.64 -12.66
C LEU A 34 -3.33 3.94 -13.75
N GLY A 35 -3.20 3.07 -14.73
CA GLY A 35 -2.32 3.31 -15.87
C GLY A 35 -1.85 2.00 -16.50
N PRO A 36 -1.38 2.05 -17.76
CA PRO A 36 -0.87 0.87 -18.44
C PRO A 36 0.40 0.29 -17.77
N ASN A 37 0.76 -0.92 -18.16
CA ASN A 37 2.02 -1.51 -17.71
C ASN A 37 3.19 -0.66 -18.20
N GLY A 38 4.19 -0.44 -17.33
CA GLY A 38 5.34 0.40 -17.64
C GLY A 38 5.10 1.91 -17.50
N ALA A 39 3.91 2.36 -17.10
CA ALA A 39 3.62 3.79 -16.89
C ALA A 39 4.40 4.44 -15.74
N GLY A 40 4.96 3.65 -14.81
CA GLY A 40 5.74 4.14 -13.66
C GLY A 40 5.03 4.00 -12.31
N LYS A 41 3.89 3.27 -12.22
CA LYS A 41 3.13 3.11 -10.97
C LYS A 41 3.96 2.52 -9.83
N SER A 42 4.60 1.38 -10.06
CA SER A 42 5.48 0.74 -9.05
C SER A 42 6.72 1.59 -8.77
N THR A 43 7.22 2.35 -9.77
CA THR A 43 8.31 3.32 -9.58
C THR A 43 7.89 4.40 -8.58
N LEU A 44 6.68 4.95 -8.72
CA LEU A 44 6.16 5.94 -7.77
C LEU A 44 6.08 5.35 -6.35
N PHE A 45 5.52 4.14 -6.19
CA PHE A 45 5.43 3.47 -4.89
C PHE A 45 6.81 3.25 -4.26
N MET A 46 7.75 2.67 -5.01
CA MET A 46 9.10 2.40 -4.51
C MET A 46 9.86 3.69 -4.16
N THR A 47 9.61 4.78 -4.91
CA THR A 47 10.19 6.10 -4.61
C THR A 47 9.60 6.68 -3.33
N ILE A 48 8.29 6.61 -3.12
CA ILE A 48 7.64 7.06 -1.86
C ILE A 48 8.17 6.26 -0.66
N LEU A 49 8.48 4.97 -0.85
CA LEU A 49 9.09 4.12 0.20
C LEU A 49 10.58 4.39 0.43
N GLY A 50 11.27 5.10 -0.47
CA GLY A 50 12.70 5.38 -0.33
C GLY A 50 13.60 4.20 -0.70
N PHE A 51 13.20 3.36 -1.65
CA PHE A 51 14.07 2.29 -2.15
C PHE A 51 15.27 2.87 -2.91
N PRO A 52 16.51 2.42 -2.63
CA PRO A 52 17.74 3.09 -3.09
C PRO A 52 17.96 3.05 -4.61
N ASN A 53 17.31 2.12 -5.32
CA ASN A 53 17.43 2.00 -6.78
C ASN A 53 16.56 3.04 -7.54
N TYR A 54 15.70 3.78 -6.84
CA TYR A 54 14.79 4.78 -7.39
C TYR A 54 15.30 6.18 -7.04
N LYS A 55 16.14 6.73 -7.93
CA LYS A 55 16.85 7.98 -7.66
C LYS A 55 15.97 9.18 -8.01
N VAL A 56 15.62 9.97 -7.01
CA VAL A 56 14.97 11.27 -7.22
C VAL A 56 16.00 12.23 -7.85
N THR A 57 15.66 12.78 -9.02
CA THR A 57 16.51 13.72 -9.75
C THR A 57 15.96 15.13 -9.73
N ASN A 58 14.68 15.30 -9.42
CA ASN A 58 14.03 16.61 -9.22
C ASN A 58 12.74 16.44 -8.40
N GLY A 59 12.29 17.50 -7.76
CA GLY A 59 11.09 17.51 -6.94
C GLY A 59 11.32 17.00 -5.52
N ASN A 60 10.26 16.89 -4.75
CA ASN A 60 10.32 16.48 -3.36
C ASN A 60 9.06 15.69 -2.94
N ILE A 61 9.18 14.98 -1.81
CA ILE A 61 8.11 14.22 -1.16
C ILE A 61 8.00 14.71 0.28
N ILE A 62 6.86 15.31 0.61
CA ILE A 62 6.53 15.79 1.95
C ILE A 62 5.51 14.85 2.57
N TYR A 63 5.80 14.32 3.74
CA TYR A 63 4.90 13.48 4.51
C TYR A 63 4.64 14.10 5.88
N LYS A 64 3.39 14.39 6.22
CA LYS A 64 2.99 15.08 7.46
C LYS A 64 3.78 16.37 7.71
N GLY A 65 4.07 17.13 6.65
CA GLY A 65 4.83 18.37 6.72
C GLY A 65 6.36 18.21 6.80
N GLN A 66 6.87 16.98 6.84
CA GLN A 66 8.31 16.68 6.83
C GLN A 66 8.76 16.26 5.43
N ASP A 67 9.87 16.83 4.96
CA ASP A 67 10.53 16.34 3.74
C ASP A 67 11.18 14.96 4.01
N ILE A 68 10.73 13.96 3.26
CA ILE A 68 11.21 12.58 3.36
C ILE A 68 11.99 12.14 2.13
N THR A 69 12.26 13.05 1.19
CA THR A 69 12.85 12.73 -0.11
C THR A 69 14.15 11.93 0.00
N GLU A 70 15.02 12.31 0.94
CA GLU A 70 16.33 11.66 1.15
C GLU A 70 16.33 10.63 2.31
N LEU A 71 15.20 10.43 3.01
CA LEU A 71 15.13 9.47 4.10
C LEU A 71 15.16 8.03 3.56
N GLU A 72 15.83 7.15 4.30
CA GLU A 72 15.87 5.73 3.99
C GLU A 72 14.52 5.03 4.27
N THR A 73 14.26 3.89 3.64
CA THR A 73 13.01 3.14 3.76
C THR A 73 12.62 2.90 5.22
N HIS A 74 13.55 2.48 6.07
CA HIS A 74 13.26 2.16 7.47
C HIS A 74 12.85 3.40 8.29
N GLU A 75 13.35 4.59 7.95
CA GLU A 75 12.98 5.85 8.59
C GLU A 75 11.56 6.24 8.20
N ARG A 76 11.21 6.12 6.90
CA ARG A 76 9.86 6.41 6.41
C ARG A 76 8.81 5.47 7.01
N ILE A 77 9.14 4.18 7.17
CA ILE A 77 8.26 3.21 7.84
C ILE A 77 8.04 3.60 9.31
N LYS A 78 9.06 4.06 10.03
CA LYS A 78 8.92 4.57 11.41
C LYS A 78 8.04 5.81 11.52
N LEU A 79 7.99 6.64 10.47
CA LEU A 79 7.08 7.80 10.42
C LEU A 79 5.61 7.41 10.21
N GLY A 80 5.32 6.14 9.91
CA GLY A 80 3.96 5.62 9.75
C GLY A 80 3.55 5.30 8.32
N LEU A 81 4.50 5.09 7.40
CA LEU A 81 4.20 4.53 6.09
C LEU A 81 4.05 2.99 6.19
N GLY A 82 3.08 2.44 5.47
CA GLY A 82 2.86 1.00 5.30
C GLY A 82 2.70 0.63 3.84
N VAL A 83 3.00 -0.63 3.50
CA VAL A 83 2.90 -1.10 2.12
C VAL A 83 2.53 -2.57 2.05
N THR A 84 1.73 -2.95 1.04
CA THR A 84 1.68 -4.31 0.53
C THR A 84 2.35 -4.37 -0.84
N PHE A 85 3.06 -5.46 -1.11
CA PHE A 85 3.72 -5.67 -2.40
C PHE A 85 2.91 -6.60 -3.31
N GLN A 86 3.06 -6.43 -4.61
CA GLN A 86 2.48 -7.36 -5.57
C GLN A 86 3.02 -8.78 -5.35
N ASN A 87 4.33 -8.92 -5.17
CA ASN A 87 5.03 -10.19 -4.93
C ASN A 87 5.99 -10.06 -3.74
N PRO A 88 5.50 -10.19 -2.51
CA PRO A 88 6.37 -10.10 -1.33
C PRO A 88 7.30 -11.32 -1.23
N PRO A 89 8.54 -11.13 -0.73
CA PRO A 89 9.50 -12.22 -0.61
C PRO A 89 9.09 -13.23 0.46
N ALA A 90 9.50 -14.49 0.27
CA ALA A 90 9.48 -15.51 1.32
C ALA A 90 10.75 -15.41 2.18
N ILE A 91 10.61 -15.47 3.51
CA ILE A 91 11.71 -15.30 4.45
C ILE A 91 11.87 -16.59 5.27
N ARG A 92 12.90 -17.38 4.97
CA ARG A 92 13.18 -18.63 5.70
C ARG A 92 13.74 -18.35 7.09
N GLY A 93 13.28 -19.12 8.07
CA GLY A 93 13.79 -19.05 9.45
C GLY A 93 13.21 -17.88 10.26
N VAL A 94 12.27 -17.14 9.70
CA VAL A 94 11.58 -16.04 10.39
C VAL A 94 10.07 -16.35 10.39
N LYS A 95 9.51 -16.59 11.57
CA LYS A 95 8.10 -16.91 11.72
C LYS A 95 7.25 -15.68 11.58
N LEU A 96 6.05 -15.86 11.03
CA LEU A 96 5.10 -14.76 10.86
C LEU A 96 4.76 -14.09 12.20
N LYS A 97 4.51 -14.87 13.26
CA LYS A 97 4.25 -14.33 14.60
C LYS A 97 5.38 -13.44 15.14
N ASP A 98 6.65 -13.80 14.86
CA ASP A 98 7.79 -13.04 15.37
C ASP A 98 7.88 -11.66 14.68
N ILE A 99 7.59 -11.60 13.37
CA ILE A 99 7.48 -10.31 12.67
C ILE A 99 6.34 -9.47 13.24
N LEU A 100 5.16 -10.08 13.46
CA LEU A 100 4.00 -9.36 13.98
C LEU A 100 4.28 -8.71 15.33
N LYS A 101 5.01 -9.40 16.22
CA LYS A 101 5.43 -8.83 17.50
C LYS A 101 6.39 -7.65 17.34
N ILE A 102 7.34 -7.74 16.38
CA ILE A 102 8.34 -6.69 16.14
C ILE A 102 7.69 -5.44 15.53
N VAL A 103 6.73 -5.61 14.61
CA VAL A 103 6.09 -4.48 13.93
C VAL A 103 4.94 -3.86 14.71
N ASP A 104 4.47 -4.50 15.78
CA ASP A 104 3.42 -3.94 16.65
C ASP A 104 3.84 -2.57 17.20
N LYS A 105 3.05 -1.55 16.90
CA LYS A 105 3.30 -0.16 17.30
C LYS A 105 3.41 0.03 18.82
N LYS A 106 2.84 -0.90 19.61
CA LYS A 106 2.80 -0.87 21.08
C LYS A 106 3.67 -1.94 21.73
N HIS A 107 4.47 -2.63 20.97
CA HIS A 107 5.27 -3.78 21.43
C HIS A 107 6.12 -3.45 22.67
N GLU A 108 6.72 -2.25 22.77
CA GLU A 108 7.55 -1.83 23.91
C GLU A 108 6.78 -1.72 25.23
N TYR A 109 5.43 -1.66 25.17
CA TYR A 109 4.54 -1.46 26.34
C TYR A 109 3.75 -2.72 26.69
N LYS A 110 3.98 -3.87 26.04
CA LYS A 110 3.25 -5.13 26.22
C LYS A 110 4.17 -6.25 26.67
N SER A 111 3.62 -7.17 27.47
CA SER A 111 4.26 -8.43 27.77
C SER A 111 4.18 -9.40 26.59
N ASP A 112 5.06 -10.42 26.56
CA ASP A 112 5.03 -11.45 25.52
C ASP A 112 3.67 -12.16 25.43
N GLU A 113 3.00 -12.41 26.58
CA GLU A 113 1.67 -13.03 26.62
C GLU A 113 0.58 -12.15 26.01
N GLU A 114 0.65 -10.83 26.21
CA GLU A 114 -0.28 -9.87 25.62
C GLU A 114 -0.07 -9.77 24.11
N LEU A 115 1.17 -9.76 23.66
CA LEU A 115 1.51 -9.76 22.23
C LEU A 115 1.05 -11.06 21.55
N ASP A 116 1.25 -12.23 22.19
CA ASP A 116 0.78 -13.50 21.64
C ASP A 116 -0.74 -13.52 21.47
N LYS A 117 -1.51 -13.08 22.47
CA LYS A 117 -2.97 -12.99 22.38
C LYS A 117 -3.44 -12.05 21.28
N GLU A 118 -2.78 -10.90 21.14
CA GLU A 118 -3.11 -9.92 20.11
C GLU A 118 -2.82 -10.47 18.71
N VAL A 119 -1.66 -11.07 18.50
CA VAL A 119 -1.27 -11.70 17.22
C VAL A 119 -2.27 -12.78 16.82
N VAL A 120 -2.71 -13.63 17.76
CA VAL A 120 -3.74 -14.63 17.50
C VAL A 120 -5.07 -13.97 17.12
N GLY A 121 -5.51 -12.97 17.88
CA GLY A 121 -6.75 -12.25 17.60
C GLY A 121 -6.76 -11.51 16.25
N LEU A 122 -5.62 -10.96 15.83
CA LEU A 122 -5.46 -10.40 14.49
C LEU A 122 -5.50 -11.49 13.40
N GLY A 123 -4.87 -12.64 13.65
CA GLY A 123 -4.93 -13.80 12.76
C GLY A 123 -6.34 -14.28 12.49
N GLU A 124 -7.17 -14.38 13.53
CA GLU A 124 -8.57 -14.81 13.43
C GLU A 124 -9.40 -13.89 12.51
N LYS A 125 -9.20 -12.56 12.56
CA LYS A 125 -9.87 -11.60 11.66
C LYS A 125 -9.63 -11.93 10.19
N LEU A 126 -8.43 -12.40 9.86
CA LEU A 126 -8.01 -12.76 8.51
C LEU A 126 -8.16 -14.27 8.22
N LYS A 127 -8.88 -15.02 9.07
CA LYS A 127 -9.04 -16.48 8.95
C LYS A 127 -7.70 -17.24 8.86
N LEU A 128 -6.69 -16.77 9.61
CA LEU A 128 -5.39 -17.40 9.77
C LEU A 128 -5.32 -18.00 11.18
N ASN A 129 -5.14 -19.31 11.28
CA ASN A 129 -5.05 -19.99 12.57
C ASN A 129 -3.65 -19.93 13.18
N GLU A 130 -3.50 -20.32 14.45
CA GLU A 130 -2.23 -20.28 15.17
C GLU A 130 -1.13 -21.08 14.46
N ASN A 131 -1.44 -22.25 13.88
CA ASN A 131 -0.46 -23.05 13.15
C ASN A 131 0.09 -22.30 11.92
N PHE A 132 -0.71 -21.42 11.32
CA PHE A 132 -0.28 -20.58 10.23
C PHE A 132 0.72 -19.51 10.70
N LEU A 133 0.49 -18.93 11.88
CA LEU A 133 1.39 -17.93 12.49
C LEU A 133 2.77 -18.49 12.85
N GLU A 134 2.88 -19.81 13.07
CA GLU A 134 4.13 -20.52 13.33
C GLU A 134 4.95 -20.83 12.06
N ARG A 135 4.42 -20.55 10.88
CA ARG A 135 5.12 -20.81 9.62
C ARG A 135 6.06 -19.66 9.28
N ASP A 136 7.09 -19.95 8.50
CA ASP A 136 8.00 -18.97 7.94
C ASP A 136 7.24 -18.03 6.99
N VAL A 137 7.54 -16.73 7.07
CA VAL A 137 6.84 -15.67 6.32
C VAL A 137 6.82 -16.00 4.82
N ASN A 138 5.62 -16.07 4.26
CA ASN A 138 5.32 -16.30 2.84
C ASN A 138 5.90 -17.61 2.25
N LEU A 139 6.51 -18.48 3.06
CA LEU A 139 7.09 -19.73 2.57
C LEU A 139 6.02 -20.80 2.34
N GLY A 140 5.76 -21.12 1.06
CA GLY A 140 4.76 -22.08 0.67
C GLY A 140 3.32 -21.65 0.96
N PHE A 141 3.07 -20.34 1.03
CA PHE A 141 1.74 -19.77 1.14
C PHE A 141 1.07 -19.76 -0.25
N SER A 142 -0.25 -19.93 -0.29
CA SER A 142 -1.05 -19.63 -1.47
C SER A 142 -1.13 -18.11 -1.70
N GLY A 143 -1.52 -17.67 -2.90
CA GLY A 143 -1.65 -16.24 -3.20
C GLY A 143 -2.54 -15.49 -2.21
N GLY A 144 -3.70 -16.05 -1.87
CA GLY A 144 -4.60 -15.46 -0.87
C GLY A 144 -4.03 -15.46 0.55
N GLU A 145 -3.26 -16.47 0.95
CA GLU A 145 -2.55 -16.52 2.24
C GLU A 145 -1.45 -15.47 2.31
N VAL A 146 -0.71 -15.25 1.22
CA VAL A 146 0.32 -14.19 1.14
C VAL A 146 -0.32 -12.82 1.36
N LYS A 147 -1.42 -12.50 0.67
CA LYS A 147 -2.09 -11.20 0.82
C LYS A 147 -2.66 -11.01 2.23
N ARG A 148 -3.24 -12.04 2.83
CA ARG A 148 -3.71 -11.99 4.22
C ARG A 148 -2.56 -11.83 5.21
N SER A 149 -1.41 -12.45 4.96
CA SER A 149 -0.18 -12.28 5.75
C SER A 149 0.33 -10.85 5.72
N GLU A 150 0.32 -10.18 4.55
CA GLU A 150 0.70 -8.77 4.43
C GLU A 150 -0.27 -7.84 5.17
N LEU A 151 -1.58 -8.05 5.02
CA LEU A 151 -2.59 -7.28 5.75
C LEU A 151 -2.46 -7.47 7.27
N LEU A 152 -2.15 -8.68 7.71
CA LEU A 152 -1.93 -8.97 9.12
C LEU A 152 -0.76 -8.16 9.68
N GLN A 153 0.34 -8.02 8.93
CA GLN A 153 1.48 -7.19 9.31
C GLN A 153 1.09 -5.71 9.39
N LEU A 154 0.30 -5.20 8.46
CA LEU A 154 -0.21 -3.83 8.49
C LEU A 154 -1.18 -3.58 9.66
N LEU A 155 -2.03 -4.56 10.00
CA LEU A 155 -2.91 -4.46 11.16
C LEU A 155 -2.13 -4.38 12.49
N ALA A 156 -1.01 -5.09 12.59
CA ALA A 156 -0.10 -4.99 13.74
C ALA A 156 0.68 -3.66 13.73
N GLN A 157 1.18 -3.23 12.59
CA GLN A 157 1.96 -1.99 12.43
C GLN A 157 1.12 -0.72 12.63
N GLN A 158 -0.17 -0.73 12.26
CA GLN A 158 -1.09 0.42 12.32
C GLN A 158 -0.53 1.70 11.68
N PRO A 159 -0.14 1.67 10.41
CA PRO A 159 0.40 2.83 9.72
C PRO A 159 -0.65 3.92 9.50
N ASP A 160 -0.19 5.17 9.29
CA ASP A 160 -1.07 6.30 9.04
C ASP A 160 -1.29 6.53 7.53
N PHE A 161 -0.34 6.12 6.69
CA PHE A 161 -0.47 6.11 5.23
C PHE A 161 -0.10 4.75 4.66
N ILE A 162 -0.98 4.18 3.86
CA ILE A 162 -0.83 2.81 3.35
C ILE A 162 -0.86 2.80 1.82
N MET A 163 0.13 2.12 1.25
CA MET A 163 0.18 1.88 -0.19
C MET A 163 -0.10 0.41 -0.49
N PHE A 164 -1.08 0.14 -1.35
CA PHE A 164 -1.49 -1.20 -1.74
C PHE A 164 -1.15 -1.44 -3.21
N ASP A 165 -0.22 -2.36 -3.49
CA ASP A 165 0.16 -2.73 -4.86
C ASP A 165 -0.57 -4.01 -5.29
N GLU A 166 -1.65 -3.84 -6.06
CA GLU A 166 -2.50 -4.91 -6.59
C GLU A 166 -2.94 -5.94 -5.53
N PRO A 167 -3.62 -5.51 -4.45
CA PRO A 167 -3.97 -6.41 -3.36
C PRO A 167 -5.02 -7.47 -3.74
N ASP A 168 -5.73 -7.28 -4.85
CA ASP A 168 -6.72 -8.18 -5.42
C ASP A 168 -6.15 -9.13 -6.49
N SER A 169 -4.86 -8.98 -6.85
CA SER A 169 -4.23 -9.81 -7.88
C SER A 169 -3.95 -11.24 -7.39
N GLY A 170 -4.40 -12.23 -8.17
CA GLY A 170 -4.16 -13.64 -7.85
C GLY A 170 -4.97 -14.18 -6.68
N VAL A 171 -6.01 -13.49 -6.27
CA VAL A 171 -6.90 -13.85 -5.16
C VAL A 171 -8.27 -14.28 -5.72
N ASP A 172 -8.86 -15.33 -5.16
CA ASP A 172 -10.24 -15.72 -5.48
C ASP A 172 -11.26 -14.71 -4.93
N ILE A 173 -12.47 -14.74 -5.50
CA ILE A 173 -13.52 -13.74 -5.21
C ILE A 173 -13.89 -13.69 -3.72
N GLU A 174 -13.94 -14.84 -3.03
CA GLU A 174 -14.30 -14.90 -1.61
C GLU A 174 -13.23 -14.22 -0.72
N ASN A 175 -11.97 -14.43 -1.07
CA ASN A 175 -10.86 -13.81 -0.36
C ASN A 175 -10.70 -12.33 -0.71
N VAL A 176 -11.06 -11.89 -1.93
CA VAL A 176 -11.03 -10.46 -2.28
C VAL A 176 -11.98 -9.65 -1.41
N GLU A 177 -13.19 -10.16 -1.11
CA GLU A 177 -14.12 -9.46 -0.22
C GLU A 177 -13.54 -9.29 1.20
N LEU A 178 -12.97 -10.37 1.77
CA LEU A 178 -12.31 -10.31 3.07
C LEU A 178 -11.15 -9.30 3.09
N ILE A 179 -10.28 -9.38 2.10
CA ILE A 179 -9.12 -8.48 1.95
C ILE A 179 -9.58 -7.04 1.83
N SER A 180 -10.58 -6.76 1.00
CA SER A 180 -11.09 -5.41 0.78
C SER A 180 -11.71 -4.81 2.05
N LYS A 181 -12.44 -5.62 2.82
CA LYS A 181 -12.99 -5.19 4.10
C LYS A 181 -11.90 -4.80 5.11
N GLU A 182 -10.85 -5.60 5.20
CA GLU A 182 -9.73 -5.29 6.10
C GLU A 182 -8.90 -4.09 5.61
N ILE A 183 -8.80 -3.88 4.29
CA ILE A 183 -8.23 -2.64 3.72
C ILE A 183 -9.06 -1.42 4.15
N GLY A 184 -10.38 -1.48 4.05
CA GLY A 184 -11.27 -0.42 4.54
C GLY A 184 -11.07 -0.13 6.04
N THR A 185 -10.92 -1.19 6.85
CA THR A 185 -10.60 -1.06 8.28
C THR A 185 -9.24 -0.40 8.51
N LEU A 186 -8.20 -0.82 7.79
CA LEU A 186 -6.87 -0.22 7.86
C LEU A 186 -6.87 1.26 7.48
N LEU A 187 -7.68 1.65 6.51
CA LEU A 187 -7.84 3.03 6.05
C LEU A 187 -8.76 3.87 6.96
N GLY A 188 -9.36 3.25 7.98
CA GLY A 188 -10.26 3.95 8.90
C GLY A 188 -11.57 4.42 8.25
N GLN A 189 -12.04 3.76 7.17
CA GLN A 189 -13.21 4.20 6.40
C GLN A 189 -14.53 4.16 7.19
N ALA A 190 -14.56 3.44 8.31
CA ALA A 190 -15.70 3.44 9.23
C ALA A 190 -15.62 4.54 10.32
N GLU A 191 -14.56 5.31 10.37
CA GLU A 191 -14.30 6.34 11.37
C GLU A 191 -14.71 7.72 10.82
N GLU A 192 -15.49 8.50 11.59
CA GLU A 192 -15.96 9.82 11.16
C GLU A 192 -14.84 10.86 10.91
N ASN A 193 -13.69 10.72 11.58
CA ASN A 193 -12.55 11.62 11.45
C ASN A 193 -11.26 10.83 11.49
N THR A 194 -11.02 10.02 10.46
CA THR A 194 -9.74 9.30 10.35
C THR A 194 -8.62 10.24 9.89
N ASN A 195 -7.45 10.08 10.50
CA ASN A 195 -6.21 10.73 10.06
C ASN A 195 -5.39 9.85 9.10
N LYS A 196 -5.94 8.69 8.73
CA LYS A 196 -5.29 7.76 7.80
C LYS A 196 -5.51 8.16 6.35
N GLY A 197 -4.65 7.69 5.47
CA GLY A 197 -4.81 7.86 4.03
C GLY A 197 -4.25 6.66 3.27
N GLY A 198 -4.62 6.55 2.00
CA GLY A 198 -4.18 5.43 1.19
C GLY A 198 -3.93 5.76 -0.28
N LEU A 199 -3.02 5.00 -0.88
CA LEU A 199 -2.80 4.99 -2.32
C LEU A 199 -2.85 3.54 -2.83
N LEU A 200 -3.79 3.25 -3.72
CA LEU A 200 -4.09 1.91 -4.21
C LEU A 200 -3.74 1.78 -5.69
N ILE A 201 -2.91 0.82 -6.07
CA ILE A 201 -2.78 0.40 -7.47
C ILE A 201 -3.73 -0.78 -7.69
N THR A 202 -4.58 -0.71 -8.70
CA THR A 202 -5.39 -1.83 -9.18
C THR A 202 -5.56 -1.79 -10.69
N HIS A 203 -5.64 -2.94 -11.34
CA HIS A 203 -5.92 -3.04 -12.76
C HIS A 203 -7.40 -3.29 -13.07
N LEU A 204 -8.10 -4.00 -12.19
CA LEU A 204 -9.47 -4.47 -12.44
C LEU A 204 -10.53 -3.60 -11.78
N GLY A 205 -10.14 -2.80 -10.78
CA GLY A 205 -11.07 -1.97 -10.02
C GLY A 205 -12.15 -2.76 -9.24
N TYR A 206 -12.02 -4.10 -9.14
CA TYR A 206 -12.99 -4.90 -8.39
C TYR A 206 -13.00 -4.55 -6.91
N ILE A 207 -11.82 -4.29 -6.36
CA ILE A 207 -11.61 -3.86 -4.98
C ILE A 207 -12.36 -2.56 -4.65
N LEU A 208 -12.57 -1.68 -5.63
CA LEU A 208 -13.30 -0.40 -5.48
C LEU A 208 -14.80 -0.57 -5.24
N ARG A 209 -15.32 -1.81 -5.26
CA ARG A 209 -16.69 -2.11 -4.80
C ARG A 209 -16.79 -2.16 -3.27
N PHE A 210 -15.67 -2.27 -2.59
CA PHE A 210 -15.59 -2.50 -1.14
C PHE A 210 -14.69 -1.47 -0.44
N VAL A 211 -13.87 -0.75 -1.19
CA VAL A 211 -12.96 0.28 -0.69
C VAL A 211 -13.39 1.61 -1.30
N ASP A 212 -13.78 2.56 -0.46
CA ASP A 212 -14.18 3.89 -0.87
C ASP A 212 -12.95 4.69 -1.29
N ALA A 213 -12.85 5.00 -2.57
CA ALA A 213 -11.80 5.85 -3.12
C ALA A 213 -12.36 7.25 -3.38
N THR A 214 -11.62 8.27 -2.96
CA THR A 214 -12.01 9.68 -3.13
C THR A 214 -11.59 10.24 -4.48
N HIS A 215 -10.43 9.81 -4.99
CA HIS A 215 -9.84 10.28 -6.23
C HIS A 215 -9.19 9.14 -7.02
N ALA A 216 -9.20 9.25 -8.34
CA ALA A 216 -8.40 8.39 -9.21
C ALA A 216 -7.44 9.23 -10.05
N HIS A 217 -6.24 8.71 -10.24
CA HIS A 217 -5.19 9.28 -11.06
C HIS A 217 -4.80 8.31 -12.15
N VAL A 218 -4.68 8.80 -13.38
CA VAL A 218 -4.19 8.02 -14.52
C VAL A 218 -2.76 8.42 -14.79
N LEU A 219 -1.83 7.49 -14.55
CA LEU A 219 -0.41 7.66 -14.85
C LEU A 219 -0.11 7.12 -16.24
N ILE A 220 0.42 7.96 -17.11
CA ILE A 220 0.84 7.60 -18.47
C ILE A 220 2.24 8.18 -18.69
N ASP A 221 3.14 7.35 -19.15
CA ASP A 221 4.49 7.77 -19.55
C ASP A 221 5.26 8.58 -18.47
N GLY A 222 5.05 8.21 -17.19
CA GLY A 222 5.70 8.84 -16.05
C GLY A 222 5.09 10.17 -15.61
N LYS A 223 3.87 10.51 -16.05
CA LYS A 223 3.12 11.72 -15.67
C LYS A 223 1.70 11.38 -15.26
N ILE A 224 1.13 12.12 -14.32
CA ILE A 224 -0.32 12.08 -14.09
C ILE A 224 -1.00 12.85 -15.22
N ALA A 225 -1.60 12.10 -16.14
CA ALA A 225 -2.29 12.65 -17.30
C ALA A 225 -3.71 13.13 -16.94
N ARG A 226 -4.32 12.53 -15.92
CA ARG A 226 -5.71 12.80 -15.54
C ARG A 226 -5.94 12.51 -14.06
N THR A 227 -6.74 13.35 -13.41
CA THR A 227 -7.25 13.15 -12.06
C THR A 227 -8.75 13.42 -12.04
N GLY A 228 -9.50 12.64 -11.29
CA GLY A 228 -10.96 12.82 -11.19
C GLY A 228 -11.68 11.81 -10.32
N ASN A 229 -12.99 11.72 -10.48
CA ASN A 229 -13.82 10.76 -9.78
C ASN A 229 -13.46 9.33 -10.20
N PRO A 230 -13.28 8.39 -9.23
CA PRO A 230 -12.86 7.01 -9.52
C PRO A 230 -13.83 6.27 -10.45
N GLU A 231 -15.15 6.41 -10.26
CA GLU A 231 -16.16 5.71 -11.06
C GLU A 231 -16.14 6.19 -12.51
N GLU A 232 -16.08 7.52 -12.73
CA GLU A 232 -16.02 8.13 -14.06
C GLU A 232 -14.76 7.72 -14.82
N ILE A 233 -13.61 7.79 -14.16
CA ILE A 233 -12.32 7.41 -14.77
C ILE A 233 -12.31 5.92 -15.11
N MET A 234 -12.81 5.05 -14.23
CA MET A 234 -12.91 3.62 -14.48
C MET A 234 -13.86 3.29 -15.62
N GLU A 235 -14.99 3.99 -15.72
CA GLU A 235 -15.93 3.82 -16.82
C GLU A 235 -15.31 4.22 -18.16
N ASP A 236 -14.61 5.35 -18.20
CA ASP A 236 -13.91 5.82 -19.40
C ASP A 236 -12.81 4.84 -19.84
N ILE A 237 -12.02 4.33 -18.90
CA ILE A 237 -10.96 3.34 -19.18
C ILE A 237 -11.57 2.04 -19.74
N ARG A 238 -12.71 1.59 -19.23
CA ARG A 238 -13.42 0.42 -19.76
C ARG A 238 -13.92 0.61 -21.19
N LYS A 239 -14.33 1.83 -21.54
CA LYS A 239 -14.87 2.16 -22.88
C LYS A 239 -13.77 2.38 -23.92
N SER A 240 -12.70 3.07 -23.57
CA SER A 240 -11.71 3.60 -24.52
C SER A 240 -10.25 3.24 -24.20
N GLY A 241 -10.01 2.41 -23.15
CA GLY A 241 -8.65 2.19 -22.67
C GLY A 241 -8.09 3.41 -21.92
N PHE A 242 -6.78 3.42 -21.68
CA PHE A 242 -6.11 4.53 -20.98
C PHE A 242 -6.00 5.82 -21.81
N GLY A 243 -6.36 5.78 -23.11
CA GLY A 243 -6.13 6.89 -24.04
C GLY A 243 -4.66 6.93 -24.50
N GLU A 244 -4.43 7.53 -25.67
CA GLU A 244 -3.06 7.98 -26.04
C GLU A 244 -2.85 9.34 -25.33
N GLY A 245 -1.75 9.43 -24.55
CA GLY A 245 -1.36 10.64 -23.84
C GLY A 245 -0.85 11.76 -24.75
#